data_1071c00f5a1034c02e568f2839f6d781
#
_entry.id   1071c00f5a1034c02e568f2839f6d781
#
_cell.length_a   1.000
_cell.length_b   1.000
_cell.length_c   1.000
_cell.angle_alpha   90.00
_cell.angle_beta   90.00
_cell.angle_gamma   90.00
#
_symmetry.space_group_name_H-M   'P 1'
#
loop_
_entity.id
_entity.type
_entity.pdbx_description
1 polymer ?
#
loop_
_entity_poly.entity_id
_entity_poly.type
_entity_poly.pdbx_seq_one_letter_code
_entity_poly.pdbx_strand_id
1 'polypeptide(L)'
;VTEERPSVFEQHGGFPVFEPADPGPGFARFLTAMRRAQDLAVSADPDSDTWDDAADRAEELVKLLGPYEAAEGVGPANRVPSLPGAGSLLMPPWTMSKFEPEGVELKVEFSRFHVGGNYAVHGGVLPLLFDSVFGMVIHAAGRPISRTAFLHVDYRKVTPINTVLTARGWVREAEGRKAFVNAELRDPDENLLAEANGLMIRLLPGQP
;
A
#
# COMPACT_ATOMS: atom_id res chain seq x y z
N VAL A 1 8.42 -4.25 -32.39
CA VAL A 1 7.61 -5.44 -32.08
C VAL A 1 6.54 -4.96 -31.14
N THR A 2 5.32 -4.77 -31.63
CA THR A 2 4.15 -4.48 -30.80
C THR A 2 3.82 -5.77 -30.07
N GLU A 3 4.18 -5.88 -28.81
CA GLU A 3 3.64 -6.91 -27.94
C GLU A 3 2.12 -6.73 -27.87
N GLU A 4 1.37 -7.71 -28.39
CA GLU A 4 -0.07 -7.78 -28.18
C GLU A 4 -0.31 -7.90 -26.67
N ARG A 5 -0.89 -6.87 -26.09
CA ARG A 5 -1.30 -6.90 -24.67
C ARG A 5 -2.35 -7.99 -24.49
N PRO A 6 -2.25 -8.84 -23.46
CA PRO A 6 -3.25 -9.86 -23.20
C PRO A 6 -4.66 -9.26 -23.10
N SER A 7 -5.67 -9.96 -23.58
CA SER A 7 -7.08 -9.53 -23.60
C SER A 7 -7.65 -9.14 -22.24
N VAL A 8 -7.03 -9.58 -21.15
CA VAL A 8 -7.36 -9.22 -19.76
C VAL A 8 -7.19 -7.71 -19.52
N PHE A 9 -6.25 -7.04 -20.19
CA PHE A 9 -6.07 -5.59 -20.10
C PHE A 9 -7.25 -4.79 -20.68
N GLU A 10 -7.92 -5.30 -21.71
CA GLU A 10 -9.08 -4.64 -22.30
C GLU A 10 -10.27 -4.59 -21.34
N GLN A 11 -10.44 -5.63 -20.52
CA GLN A 11 -11.53 -5.72 -19.53
C GLN A 11 -11.35 -4.76 -18.36
N HIS A 12 -10.11 -4.32 -18.08
CA HIS A 12 -9.75 -3.47 -16.95
C HIS A 12 -9.32 -2.06 -17.36
N GLY A 13 -9.68 -1.60 -18.56
CA GLY A 13 -9.39 -0.24 -18.99
C GLY A 13 -7.88 0.04 -19.18
N GLY A 14 -7.04 -0.99 -19.35
CA GLY A 14 -5.59 -0.84 -19.47
C GLY A 14 -4.84 -0.86 -18.13
N PHE A 15 -5.54 -0.95 -17.01
CA PHE A 15 -4.90 -1.15 -15.70
C PHE A 15 -4.44 -2.62 -15.58
N PRO A 16 -3.19 -2.88 -15.14
CA PRO A 16 -2.69 -4.24 -15.03
C PRO A 16 -3.46 -5.05 -13.98
N VAL A 17 -3.84 -6.26 -14.35
CA VAL A 17 -4.36 -7.25 -13.41
C VAL A 17 -3.17 -7.98 -12.82
N PHE A 18 -2.97 -7.85 -11.51
CA PHE A 18 -1.88 -8.50 -10.81
C PHE A 18 -2.34 -9.87 -10.32
N GLU A 19 -1.91 -10.91 -11.02
CA GLU A 19 -2.04 -12.28 -10.49
C GLU A 19 -1.18 -12.46 -9.24
N PRO A 20 -1.65 -13.19 -8.21
CA PRO A 20 -0.85 -13.50 -7.05
C PRO A 20 0.50 -14.13 -7.44
N ALA A 21 1.58 -13.71 -6.78
CA ALA A 21 2.91 -14.24 -7.00
C ALA A 21 3.37 -15.08 -5.80
N ASP A 22 4.13 -16.13 -6.08
CA ASP A 22 4.87 -16.89 -5.07
C ASP A 22 6.38 -16.79 -5.35
N PRO A 23 7.04 -15.75 -4.84
CA PRO A 23 8.49 -15.56 -5.01
C PRO A 23 9.33 -16.44 -4.06
N GLY A 24 8.68 -17.33 -3.32
CA GLY A 24 9.32 -18.19 -2.32
C GLY A 24 9.67 -17.47 -1.00
N PRO A 25 10.14 -18.25 0.00
CA PRO A 25 10.34 -17.74 1.37
C PRO A 25 11.45 -16.69 1.50
N GLY A 26 12.37 -16.64 0.55
CA GLY A 26 13.44 -15.63 0.52
C GLY A 26 12.91 -14.22 0.41
N PHE A 27 11.82 -14.01 -0.34
CA PHE A 27 11.22 -12.68 -0.52
C PHE A 27 10.61 -12.14 0.78
N ALA A 28 9.95 -12.98 1.57
CA ALA A 28 9.40 -12.55 2.86
C ALA A 28 10.51 -12.08 3.82
N ARG A 29 11.63 -12.81 3.87
CA ARG A 29 12.81 -12.42 4.65
C ARG A 29 13.42 -11.12 4.12
N PHE A 30 13.55 -10.98 2.81
CA PHE A 30 14.04 -9.77 2.16
C PHE A 30 13.17 -8.57 2.51
N LEU A 31 11.84 -8.67 2.37
CA LEU A 31 10.89 -7.62 2.70
C LEU A 31 11.02 -7.17 4.16
N THR A 32 11.12 -8.12 5.09
CA THR A 32 11.29 -7.85 6.53
C THR A 32 12.60 -7.09 6.79
N ALA A 33 13.70 -7.54 6.18
CA ALA A 33 15.00 -6.89 6.32
C ALA A 33 15.00 -5.46 5.74
N MET A 34 14.36 -5.26 4.58
CA MET A 34 14.28 -3.95 3.95
C MET A 34 13.41 -2.98 4.76
N ARG A 35 12.28 -3.41 5.32
CA ARG A 35 11.49 -2.55 6.22
C ARG A 35 12.28 -2.15 7.46
N ARG A 36 13.06 -3.08 8.04
CA ARG A 36 13.95 -2.74 9.15
C ARG A 36 15.08 -1.80 8.72
N ALA A 37 15.63 -1.99 7.53
CA ALA A 37 16.63 -1.07 6.97
C ALA A 37 16.05 0.34 6.75
N GLN A 38 14.80 0.47 6.29
CA GLN A 38 14.11 1.76 6.18
C GLN A 38 14.00 2.46 7.55
N ASP A 39 13.62 1.73 8.61
CA ASP A 39 13.57 2.27 9.97
C ASP A 39 14.93 2.78 10.45
N LEU A 40 15.98 2.00 10.20
CA LEU A 40 17.35 2.34 10.59
C LEU A 40 17.91 3.49 9.75
N ALA A 41 17.63 3.54 8.46
CA ALA A 41 18.08 4.61 7.58
C ALA A 41 17.61 6.01 8.03
N VAL A 42 16.45 6.08 8.74
CA VAL A 42 15.92 7.35 9.25
C VAL A 42 16.16 7.57 10.75
N SER A 43 16.77 6.61 11.45
CA SER A 43 16.90 6.70 12.92
C SER A 43 18.28 6.34 13.48
N ALA A 44 19.16 5.76 12.67
CA ALA A 44 20.53 5.48 13.09
C ALA A 44 21.40 6.75 12.98
N ASP A 45 22.37 6.86 13.87
CA ASP A 45 23.36 7.94 13.91
C ASP A 45 24.76 7.36 14.18
N PRO A 46 25.30 6.53 13.26
CA PRO A 46 26.65 6.00 13.37
C PRO A 46 27.69 6.99 12.90
N ASP A 47 28.96 6.63 13.05
CA ASP A 47 30.10 7.34 12.47
C ASP A 47 30.14 7.25 10.93
N SER A 48 31.04 8.04 10.32
CA SER A 48 31.20 8.09 8.86
C SER A 48 31.60 6.75 8.26
N ASP A 49 32.54 6.05 8.90
CA ASP A 49 33.06 4.77 8.37
C ASP A 49 31.93 3.71 8.32
N THR A 50 31.04 3.71 9.32
CA THR A 50 29.87 2.84 9.32
C THR A 50 28.85 3.23 8.22
N TRP A 51 28.70 4.54 7.92
CA TRP A 51 27.88 4.96 6.79
C TRP A 51 28.46 4.54 5.45
N ASP A 52 29.80 4.61 5.28
CA ASP A 52 30.47 4.13 4.06
C ASP A 52 30.27 2.62 3.87
N ASP A 53 30.45 1.83 4.93
CA ASP A 53 30.14 0.39 4.92
C ASP A 53 28.68 0.09 4.57
N ALA A 54 27.73 0.89 5.07
CA ALA A 54 26.32 0.72 4.78
C ALA A 54 26.00 1.05 3.32
N ALA A 55 26.63 2.09 2.76
CA ALA A 55 26.49 2.46 1.36
C ALA A 55 27.01 1.33 0.44
N ASP A 56 28.19 0.79 0.70
CA ASP A 56 28.78 -0.32 -0.07
C ASP A 56 27.82 -1.52 -0.12
N ARG A 57 27.26 -1.91 1.03
CA ARG A 57 26.30 -3.03 1.10
C ARG A 57 25.00 -2.75 0.34
N ALA A 58 24.51 -1.52 0.38
CA ALA A 58 23.33 -1.13 -0.39
C ALA A 58 23.61 -1.19 -1.90
N GLU A 59 24.81 -0.74 -2.34
CA GLU A 59 25.23 -0.84 -3.74
C GLU A 59 25.43 -2.29 -4.19
N GLU A 60 25.94 -3.16 -3.34
CA GLU A 60 26.04 -4.60 -3.62
C GLU A 60 24.65 -5.20 -3.84
N LEU A 61 23.65 -4.82 -3.04
CA LEU A 61 22.27 -5.26 -3.22
C LEU A 61 21.69 -4.78 -4.56
N VAL A 62 21.94 -3.53 -4.94
CA VAL A 62 21.53 -2.99 -6.25
C VAL A 62 22.18 -3.78 -7.39
N LYS A 63 23.48 -4.08 -7.31
CA LYS A 63 24.19 -4.90 -8.31
C LYS A 63 23.64 -6.33 -8.39
N LEU A 64 23.23 -6.90 -7.25
CA LEU A 64 22.65 -8.25 -7.19
C LEU A 64 21.28 -8.31 -7.87
N LEU A 65 20.43 -7.33 -7.65
CA LEU A 65 19.04 -7.34 -8.13
C LEU A 65 18.88 -6.72 -9.52
N GLY A 66 19.75 -5.78 -9.91
CA GLY A 66 19.64 -5.05 -11.17
C GLY A 66 19.45 -5.91 -12.43
N PRO A 67 20.15 -7.06 -12.60
CA PRO A 67 19.93 -7.92 -13.75
C PRO A 67 18.53 -8.54 -13.86
N TYR A 68 17.74 -8.49 -12.82
CA TYR A 68 16.38 -9.04 -12.72
C TYR A 68 15.29 -7.97 -12.76
N GLU A 69 15.64 -6.73 -13.11
CA GLU A 69 14.66 -5.67 -13.30
C GLU A 69 13.64 -6.10 -14.37
N ALA A 70 12.37 -6.02 -14.04
CA ALA A 70 11.28 -6.49 -14.87
C ALA A 70 10.25 -5.37 -15.15
N ALA A 71 9.40 -5.58 -16.14
CA ALA A 71 8.31 -4.67 -16.45
C ALA A 71 7.32 -4.53 -15.28
N GLU A 72 6.54 -3.46 -15.29
CA GLU A 72 5.47 -3.23 -14.31
C GLU A 72 4.54 -4.44 -14.22
N GLY A 73 4.16 -4.83 -13.01
CA GLY A 73 3.26 -5.94 -12.76
C GLY A 73 3.90 -7.34 -12.82
N VAL A 74 5.19 -7.46 -13.15
CA VAL A 74 5.91 -8.75 -13.17
C VAL A 74 6.55 -9.05 -11.82
N GLY A 75 7.12 -8.06 -11.15
CA GLY A 75 7.72 -8.21 -9.82
C GLY A 75 6.69 -8.59 -8.73
N PRO A 76 7.14 -9.03 -7.55
CA PRO A 76 6.27 -9.53 -6.48
C PRO A 76 5.54 -8.43 -5.69
N ALA A 77 5.93 -7.16 -5.80
CA ALA A 77 5.28 -6.06 -5.08
C ALA A 77 3.80 -5.94 -5.46
N ASN A 78 2.93 -5.78 -4.46
CA ASN A 78 1.45 -5.79 -4.57
C ASN A 78 0.84 -7.13 -5.04
N ARG A 79 1.61 -8.20 -5.12
CA ARG A 79 1.18 -9.50 -5.65
C ARG A 79 1.28 -10.65 -4.64
N VAL A 80 1.69 -10.36 -3.40
CA VAL A 80 1.83 -11.36 -2.33
C VAL A 80 0.90 -11.01 -1.17
N PRO A 81 -0.41 -11.32 -1.25
CA PRO A 81 -1.43 -10.89 -0.28
C PRO A 81 -1.16 -11.35 1.16
N SER A 82 -0.41 -12.44 1.33
CA SER A 82 -0.03 -12.97 2.65
C SER A 82 1.04 -12.15 3.36
N LEU A 83 1.71 -11.22 2.67
CA LEU A 83 2.75 -10.36 3.25
C LEU A 83 2.24 -8.96 3.56
N PRO A 84 2.80 -8.28 4.57
CA PRO A 84 2.42 -6.91 4.89
C PRO A 84 2.52 -5.97 3.69
N GLY A 85 1.47 -5.18 3.45
CA GLY A 85 1.36 -4.31 2.29
C GLY A 85 1.36 -5.06 0.95
N ALA A 86 0.88 -6.32 0.93
CA ALA A 86 0.91 -7.23 -0.21
C ALA A 86 2.31 -7.40 -0.83
N GLY A 87 3.37 -7.30 -0.02
CA GLY A 87 4.76 -7.40 -0.48
C GLY A 87 5.36 -6.10 -1.03
N SER A 88 4.65 -4.98 -0.97
CA SER A 88 5.17 -3.68 -1.41
C SER A 88 5.87 -2.93 -0.29
N LEU A 89 7.07 -2.38 -0.57
CA LEU A 89 7.79 -1.51 0.36
C LEU A 89 7.23 -0.08 0.38
N LEU A 90 6.53 0.35 -0.66
CA LEU A 90 5.84 1.65 -0.70
C LEU A 90 4.67 1.67 0.29
N MET A 91 3.92 0.58 0.35
CA MET A 91 2.71 0.53 1.17
C MET A 91 3.03 0.43 2.66
N PRO A 92 2.29 1.12 3.53
CA PRO A 92 2.29 0.82 4.96
C PRO A 92 2.09 -0.69 5.18
N PRO A 93 2.65 -1.27 6.25
CA PRO A 93 2.65 -2.72 6.45
C PRO A 93 1.29 -3.24 6.97
N TRP A 94 0.24 -3.02 6.21
CA TRP A 94 -1.09 -3.52 6.52
C TRP A 94 -1.23 -5.03 6.24
N THR A 95 -2.10 -5.67 7.00
CA THR A 95 -2.60 -7.03 6.75
C THR A 95 -4.12 -7.02 6.70
N MET A 96 -4.70 -7.82 5.82
CA MET A 96 -6.16 -7.92 5.67
C MET A 96 -6.75 -8.75 6.80
N SER A 97 -7.72 -8.21 7.53
CA SER A 97 -8.49 -8.94 8.56
C SER A 97 -9.93 -9.25 8.13
N LYS A 98 -10.50 -8.42 7.22
CA LYS A 98 -11.82 -8.63 6.65
C LYS A 98 -11.84 -8.15 5.19
N PHE A 99 -12.45 -8.98 4.30
CA PHE A 99 -12.65 -8.63 2.89
C PHE A 99 -14.02 -9.13 2.44
N GLU A 100 -15.03 -8.27 2.53
CA GLU A 100 -16.41 -8.62 2.25
C GLU A 100 -17.08 -7.52 1.41
N PRO A 101 -18.18 -7.81 0.69
CA PRO A 101 -18.88 -6.83 -0.15
C PRO A 101 -19.32 -5.56 0.60
N GLU A 102 -19.61 -5.68 1.87
CA GLU A 102 -20.05 -4.59 2.76
C GLU A 102 -18.91 -3.69 3.20
N GLY A 103 -17.66 -4.18 3.13
CA GLY A 103 -16.48 -3.42 3.50
C GLY A 103 -15.26 -4.26 3.81
N VAL A 104 -14.14 -3.56 3.98
CA VAL A 104 -12.84 -4.17 4.29
C VAL A 104 -12.33 -3.70 5.65
N GLU A 105 -11.53 -4.54 6.30
CA GLU A 105 -10.79 -4.18 7.50
C GLU A 105 -9.34 -4.62 7.38
N LEU A 106 -8.43 -3.72 7.74
CA LEU A 106 -7.00 -3.93 7.76
C LEU A 106 -6.46 -3.70 9.17
N LYS A 107 -5.43 -4.45 9.53
CA LYS A 107 -4.55 -4.11 10.66
C LYS A 107 -3.28 -3.49 10.09
N VAL A 108 -2.84 -2.37 10.65
CA VAL A 108 -1.63 -1.67 10.22
C VAL A 108 -0.85 -1.19 11.45
N GLU A 109 0.47 -1.36 11.41
CA GLU A 109 1.37 -0.84 12.43
C GLU A 109 2.43 0.03 11.73
N PHE A 110 2.41 1.32 12.01
CA PHE A 110 3.41 2.25 11.49
C PHE A 110 4.69 2.16 12.33
N SER A 111 5.83 2.27 11.65
CA SER A 111 7.15 2.19 12.26
C SER A 111 7.88 3.54 12.25
N ARG A 112 9.12 3.55 12.68
CA ARG A 112 9.99 4.73 12.71
C ARG A 112 10.13 5.40 11.33
N PHE A 113 10.13 4.63 10.26
CA PHE A 113 10.19 5.13 8.87
C PHE A 113 9.04 6.10 8.53
N HIS A 114 7.88 5.92 9.16
CA HIS A 114 6.67 6.69 8.88
C HIS A 114 6.54 7.97 9.71
N VAL A 115 7.51 8.31 10.57
CA VAL A 115 7.44 9.45 11.48
C VAL A 115 7.55 10.77 10.74
N GLY A 116 6.60 11.68 10.99
CA GLY A 116 6.68 13.07 10.57
C GLY A 116 7.25 14.02 11.63
N GLY A 117 7.11 13.66 12.91
CA GLY A 117 7.61 14.42 14.06
C GLY A 117 6.92 13.96 15.35
N ASN A 118 7.55 14.20 16.51
CA ASN A 118 7.00 13.85 17.83
C ASN A 118 6.48 12.40 17.95
N TYR A 119 7.15 11.44 17.30
CA TYR A 119 6.73 10.05 17.23
C TYR A 119 5.33 9.81 16.63
N ALA A 120 4.80 10.79 15.92
CA ALA A 120 3.54 10.71 15.19
C ALA A 120 3.79 10.31 13.73
N VAL A 121 2.86 9.57 13.16
CA VAL A 121 2.86 9.24 11.73
C VAL A 121 2.76 10.51 10.90
N HIS A 122 3.60 10.64 9.87
CA HIS A 122 3.56 11.74 8.93
C HIS A 122 2.21 11.80 8.21
N GLY A 123 1.58 12.98 8.16
CA GLY A 123 0.24 13.16 7.60
C GLY A 123 0.08 12.62 6.17
N GLY A 124 1.12 12.69 5.34
CA GLY A 124 1.10 12.16 3.97
C GLY A 124 1.03 10.64 3.85
N VAL A 125 1.33 9.90 4.94
CA VAL A 125 1.24 8.42 4.94
C VAL A 125 -0.22 7.95 5.04
N LEU A 126 -1.08 8.71 5.73
CA LEU A 126 -2.49 8.33 5.88
C LEU A 126 -3.28 8.38 4.56
N PRO A 127 -3.14 9.40 3.69
CA PRO A 127 -3.69 9.36 2.34
C PRO A 127 -3.24 8.14 1.53
N LEU A 128 -1.97 7.74 1.61
CA LEU A 128 -1.46 6.55 0.94
C LEU A 128 -2.16 5.27 1.43
N LEU A 129 -2.38 5.14 2.74
CA LEU A 129 -3.15 4.03 3.32
C LEU A 129 -4.60 4.07 2.84
N PHE A 130 -5.27 5.23 2.92
CA PHE A 130 -6.69 5.35 2.55
C PHE A 130 -6.94 5.14 1.06
N ASP A 131 -6.03 5.57 0.20
CA ASP A 131 -6.11 5.29 -1.24
C ASP A 131 -6.08 3.78 -1.51
N SER A 132 -5.19 3.05 -0.82
CA SER A 132 -5.14 1.58 -0.88
C SER A 132 -6.45 0.95 -0.37
N VAL A 133 -6.98 1.43 0.75
CA VAL A 133 -8.27 0.96 1.30
C VAL A 133 -9.40 1.18 0.29
N PHE A 134 -9.44 2.31 -0.39
CA PHE A 134 -10.48 2.61 -1.40
C PHE A 134 -10.43 1.61 -2.57
N GLY A 135 -9.23 1.30 -3.08
CA GLY A 135 -9.08 0.27 -4.10
C GLY A 135 -9.59 -1.10 -3.65
N MET A 136 -9.27 -1.49 -2.42
CA MET A 136 -9.74 -2.76 -1.83
C MET A 136 -11.26 -2.79 -1.63
N VAL A 137 -11.87 -1.68 -1.18
CA VAL A 137 -13.32 -1.55 -1.03
C VAL A 137 -14.03 -1.74 -2.37
N ILE A 138 -13.53 -1.12 -3.43
CA ILE A 138 -14.09 -1.28 -4.78
C ILE A 138 -14.02 -2.74 -5.23
N HIS A 139 -12.88 -3.40 -5.00
CA HIS A 139 -12.71 -4.81 -5.35
C HIS A 139 -13.62 -5.72 -4.52
N ALA A 140 -13.67 -5.53 -3.19
CA ALA A 140 -14.53 -6.31 -2.30
C ALA A 140 -16.02 -6.17 -2.65
N ALA A 141 -16.46 -4.99 -3.06
CA ALA A 141 -17.83 -4.73 -3.53
C ALA A 141 -18.12 -5.31 -4.93
N GLY A 142 -17.20 -6.09 -5.51
CA GLY A 142 -17.37 -6.69 -6.84
C GLY A 142 -17.45 -5.66 -7.98
N ARG A 143 -16.97 -4.45 -7.77
CA ARG A 143 -17.01 -3.39 -8.79
C ARG A 143 -15.76 -3.48 -9.69
N PRO A 144 -15.88 -3.08 -10.96
CA PRO A 144 -14.73 -3.02 -11.86
C PRO A 144 -13.66 -2.07 -11.36
N ILE A 145 -12.43 -2.27 -11.82
CA ILE A 145 -11.28 -1.41 -11.50
C ILE A 145 -11.62 0.05 -11.72
N SER A 146 -11.27 0.85 -10.74
CA SER A 146 -11.57 2.27 -10.66
C SER A 146 -10.31 3.05 -10.28
N ARG A 147 -10.25 4.31 -10.72
CA ARG A 147 -9.22 5.25 -10.27
C ARG A 147 -9.81 6.23 -9.25
N THR A 148 -8.98 6.63 -8.33
CA THR A 148 -9.29 7.67 -7.36
C THR A 148 -9.35 9.02 -8.06
N ALA A 149 -10.53 9.65 -8.06
CA ALA A 149 -10.72 10.98 -8.64
C ALA A 149 -10.42 12.09 -7.61
N PHE A 150 -10.80 11.86 -6.36
CA PHE A 150 -10.35 12.66 -5.23
C PHE A 150 -10.35 11.83 -3.95
N LEU A 151 -9.52 12.24 -3.03
CA LEU A 151 -9.39 11.74 -1.67
C LEU A 151 -9.32 12.94 -0.72
N HIS A 152 -10.24 13.00 0.23
CA HIS A 152 -10.22 13.96 1.33
C HIS A 152 -9.93 13.23 2.63
N VAL A 153 -9.05 13.77 3.45
CA VAL A 153 -8.66 13.19 4.74
C VAL A 153 -8.84 14.21 5.85
N ASP A 154 -9.57 13.83 6.88
CA ASP A 154 -9.70 14.55 8.12
C ASP A 154 -8.86 13.91 9.22
N TYR A 155 -7.95 14.66 9.79
CA TYR A 155 -7.09 14.24 10.90
C TYR A 155 -7.78 14.61 12.21
N ARG A 156 -8.19 13.62 13.00
CA ARG A 156 -8.95 13.83 14.24
C ARG A 156 -8.07 13.81 15.47
N LYS A 157 -7.08 12.91 15.50
CA LYS A 157 -6.10 12.77 16.58
C LYS A 157 -4.73 12.44 16.01
N VAL A 158 -3.70 12.59 16.83
CA VAL A 158 -2.34 12.12 16.49
C VAL A 158 -2.36 10.61 16.26
N THR A 159 -1.80 10.17 15.14
CA THR A 159 -1.66 8.74 14.81
C THR A 159 -0.33 8.25 15.37
N PRO A 160 -0.32 7.29 16.33
CA PRO A 160 0.91 6.79 16.93
C PRO A 160 1.62 5.80 16.00
N ILE A 161 2.94 5.68 16.16
CA ILE A 161 3.73 4.56 15.64
C ILE A 161 3.77 3.41 16.66
N ASN A 162 4.23 2.23 16.24
CA ASN A 162 4.40 1.03 17.09
C ASN A 162 3.11 0.64 17.85
N THR A 163 1.99 0.86 17.21
CA THR A 163 0.66 0.52 17.72
C THR A 163 -0.12 -0.12 16.59
N VAL A 164 -0.73 -1.27 16.84
CA VAL A 164 -1.60 -1.91 15.86
C VAL A 164 -2.91 -1.15 15.77
N LEU A 165 -3.13 -0.51 14.63
CA LEU A 165 -4.32 0.28 14.32
C LEU A 165 -5.24 -0.52 13.41
N THR A 166 -6.52 -0.12 13.37
CA THR A 166 -7.52 -0.70 12.51
C THR A 166 -7.98 0.31 11.47
N ALA A 167 -7.78 0.02 10.19
CA ALA A 167 -8.36 0.78 9.10
C ALA A 167 -9.58 0.03 8.57
N ARG A 168 -10.71 0.74 8.39
CA ARG A 168 -11.94 0.20 7.83
C ARG A 168 -12.38 1.03 6.64
N GLY A 169 -13.00 0.39 5.64
CA GLY A 169 -13.53 1.11 4.49
C GLY A 169 -14.78 0.44 3.92
N TRP A 170 -15.65 1.24 3.32
CA TRP A 170 -16.91 0.78 2.73
C TRP A 170 -17.38 1.71 1.62
N VAL A 171 -18.19 1.18 0.69
CA VAL A 171 -18.90 2.00 -0.28
C VAL A 171 -20.06 2.70 0.43
N ARG A 172 -20.07 4.04 0.42
CA ARG A 172 -21.16 4.84 0.95
C ARG A 172 -22.33 4.88 -0.04
N GLU A 173 -22.03 5.08 -1.33
CA GLU A 173 -22.98 5.28 -2.40
C GLU A 173 -22.33 4.92 -3.74
N ALA A 174 -23.12 4.38 -4.67
CA ALA A 174 -22.63 4.10 -6.01
C ALA A 174 -23.70 4.45 -7.06
N GLU A 175 -23.29 5.21 -8.09
CA GLU A 175 -24.13 5.61 -9.21
C GLU A 175 -23.35 5.45 -10.52
N GLY A 176 -23.80 4.57 -11.38
CA GLY A 176 -23.15 4.32 -12.67
C GLY A 176 -21.66 3.99 -12.51
N ARG A 177 -20.80 4.84 -13.04
CA ARG A 177 -19.34 4.70 -12.96
C ARG A 177 -18.74 5.17 -11.64
N LYS A 178 -19.49 5.94 -10.86
CA LYS A 178 -19.02 6.57 -9.62
C LYS A 178 -19.26 5.67 -8.43
N ALA A 179 -18.32 5.63 -7.50
CA ALA A 179 -18.50 5.08 -6.17
C ALA A 179 -17.89 6.03 -5.13
N PHE A 180 -18.72 6.50 -4.22
CA PHE A 180 -18.27 7.29 -3.07
C PHE A 180 -17.90 6.32 -1.96
N VAL A 181 -16.65 6.42 -1.51
CA VAL A 181 -16.06 5.53 -0.53
C VAL A 181 -15.72 6.31 0.73
N ASN A 182 -15.97 5.71 1.88
CA ASN A 182 -15.53 6.21 3.16
C ASN A 182 -14.53 5.23 3.78
N ALA A 183 -13.60 5.76 4.57
CA ALA A 183 -12.70 4.96 5.39
C ALA A 183 -12.41 5.67 6.71
N GLU A 184 -11.98 4.89 7.70
CA GLU A 184 -11.59 5.38 9.02
C GLU A 184 -10.37 4.62 9.52
N LEU A 185 -9.59 5.28 10.38
CA LEU A 185 -8.47 4.70 11.12
C LEU A 185 -8.72 4.86 12.61
N ARG A 186 -8.66 3.76 13.35
CA ARG A 186 -8.91 3.70 14.80
C ARG A 186 -7.76 3.08 15.56
N ASP A 187 -7.59 3.51 16.80
CA ASP A 187 -6.69 2.88 17.75
C ASP A 187 -7.34 1.65 18.43
N PRO A 188 -6.61 0.90 19.28
CA PRO A 188 -7.16 -0.26 19.99
C PRO A 188 -8.33 0.06 20.94
N ASP A 189 -8.46 1.29 21.38
CA ASP A 189 -9.57 1.77 22.22
C ASP A 189 -10.75 2.30 21.39
N GLU A 190 -10.77 2.02 20.08
CA GLU A 190 -11.78 2.46 19.09
C GLU A 190 -11.87 3.99 18.94
N ASN A 191 -10.87 4.76 19.40
CA ASN A 191 -10.83 6.19 19.12
C ASN A 191 -10.56 6.44 17.65
N LEU A 192 -11.34 7.32 17.03
CA LEU A 192 -11.13 7.77 15.66
C LEU A 192 -9.89 8.66 15.59
N LEU A 193 -8.89 8.24 14.83
CA LEU A 193 -7.64 8.96 14.61
C LEU A 193 -7.68 9.79 13.33
N ALA A 194 -8.21 9.20 12.26
CA ALA A 194 -8.41 9.87 10.97
C ALA A 194 -9.57 9.22 10.24
N GLU A 195 -10.19 9.97 9.35
CA GLU A 195 -11.20 9.46 8.44
C GLU A 195 -10.98 10.02 7.03
N ALA A 196 -11.49 9.31 6.05
CA ALA A 196 -11.38 9.72 4.67
C ALA A 196 -12.68 9.50 3.92
N ASN A 197 -12.93 10.36 2.94
CA ASN A 197 -13.95 10.17 1.94
C ASN A 197 -13.39 10.48 0.55
N GLY A 198 -13.91 9.81 -0.47
CA GLY A 198 -13.42 10.01 -1.82
C GLY A 198 -14.35 9.46 -2.87
N LEU A 199 -13.96 9.72 -4.10
CA LEU A 199 -14.66 9.28 -5.30
C LEU A 199 -13.75 8.37 -6.12
N MET A 200 -14.23 7.16 -6.34
CA MET A 200 -13.65 6.18 -7.26
C MET A 200 -14.45 6.18 -8.56
N ILE A 201 -13.77 6.23 -9.69
CA ILE A 201 -14.40 6.23 -11.03
C ILE A 201 -13.95 5.01 -11.80
N ARG A 202 -14.92 4.16 -12.19
CA ARG A 202 -14.68 3.01 -13.05
C ARG A 202 -14.03 3.44 -14.36
N LEU A 203 -12.94 2.77 -14.73
CA LEU A 203 -12.31 2.96 -16.03
C LEU A 203 -13.21 2.49 -17.16
N LEU A 204 -13.15 3.20 -18.28
CA LEU A 204 -13.71 2.74 -19.55
C LEU A 204 -12.65 1.92 -20.30
N PRO A 205 -13.07 1.03 -21.24
CA PRO A 205 -12.11 0.34 -22.11
C PRO A 205 -11.13 1.32 -22.76
N GLY A 206 -9.83 1.02 -22.69
CA GLY A 206 -8.77 1.85 -23.27
C GLY A 206 -8.36 3.09 -22.45
N GLN A 207 -8.95 3.36 -21.29
CA GLN A 207 -8.44 4.38 -20.37
C GLN A 207 -7.24 3.84 -19.57
N PRO A 208 -6.17 4.65 -19.40
CA PRO A 208 -4.99 4.27 -18.63
C PRO A 208 -5.27 4.24 -17.11
#